data_4fba273c719d17c6756096837def752b
#
_entry.id   4fba273c719d17c6756096837def752b
#
_cell.length_a   1.000
_cell.length_b   1.000
_cell.length_c   1.000
_cell.angle_alpha   90.00
_cell.angle_beta   90.00
_cell.angle_gamma   90.00
#
_symmetry.space_group_name_H-M   'P 1'
#
loop_
_entity.id
_entity.type
_entity.pdbx_description
1 polymer ?
#
loop_
_entity_poly.entity_id
_entity_poly.type
_entity_poly.pdbx_seq_one_letter_code
_entity_poly.pdbx_strand_id
1 'polypeptide(L)'
;MTREELAKRIGEVSLLHGDFTLRSGRKSKYYLDKYRFETQPDILMELGKMFAAHITPDIDRIAGPELGAVPLAAAAAMASGKPAIFIRNQKKDYGSNKQIEGVFNPGETVIIVEDIMTTGGQVVEAAKTIEAAGLKVRKIVGVIDRLEGARENIEGAGYVFESLFTTKDLGI
;
A
#
# COMPACT_ATOMS: atom_id res chain seq x y z
N MET A 1 -15.09 -11.59 7.26
CA MET A 1 -15.33 -11.93 5.83
C MET A 1 -14.31 -12.96 5.38
N THR A 2 -14.66 -13.86 4.46
CA THR A 2 -13.67 -14.68 3.76
C THR A 2 -12.87 -13.79 2.79
N ARG A 3 -11.74 -14.30 2.26
CA ARG A 3 -10.94 -13.56 1.27
C ARG A 3 -11.75 -13.23 0.00
N GLU A 4 -12.57 -14.18 -0.44
CA GLU A 4 -13.43 -14.03 -1.63
C GLU A 4 -14.55 -13.00 -1.40
N GLU A 5 -15.18 -13.04 -0.22
CA GLU A 5 -16.19 -12.03 0.17
C GLU A 5 -15.58 -10.63 0.21
N LEU A 6 -14.37 -10.49 0.74
CA LEU A 6 -13.69 -9.21 0.80
C LEU A 6 -13.30 -8.71 -0.60
N ALA A 7 -12.76 -9.58 -1.47
CA ALA A 7 -12.46 -9.23 -2.86
C ALA A 7 -13.71 -8.73 -3.60
N LYS A 8 -14.83 -9.45 -3.47
CA LYS A 8 -16.11 -9.05 -4.05
C LYS A 8 -16.57 -7.70 -3.51
N ARG A 9 -16.51 -7.51 -2.19
CA ARG A 9 -16.91 -6.25 -1.52
C ARG A 9 -16.07 -5.07 -1.97
N ILE A 10 -14.74 -5.25 -2.12
CA ILE A 10 -13.84 -4.24 -2.68
C ILE A 10 -14.26 -3.90 -4.11
N GLY A 11 -14.49 -4.89 -4.96
CA GLY A 11 -14.94 -4.69 -6.34
C GLY A 11 -16.26 -3.92 -6.43
N GLU A 12 -17.26 -4.30 -5.61
CA GLU A 12 -18.59 -3.65 -5.59
C GLU A 12 -18.51 -2.15 -5.27
N VAL A 13 -17.63 -1.74 -4.36
CA VAL A 13 -17.56 -0.32 -3.96
C VAL A 13 -16.61 0.49 -4.81
N SER A 14 -15.54 -0.10 -5.34
CA SER A 14 -14.44 0.63 -5.98
C SER A 14 -14.41 0.56 -7.50
N LEU A 15 -15.05 -0.45 -8.10
CA LEU A 15 -15.07 -0.61 -9.55
C LEU A 15 -16.16 0.25 -10.17
N LEU A 16 -15.75 1.27 -10.93
CA LEU A 16 -16.63 2.16 -11.66
C LEU A 16 -16.63 1.78 -13.13
N HIS A 17 -17.80 1.54 -13.71
CA HIS A 17 -17.97 1.27 -15.14
C HIS A 17 -18.29 2.55 -15.90
N GLY A 18 -17.65 2.76 -17.06
CA GLY A 18 -17.84 3.94 -17.89
C GLY A 18 -16.66 4.17 -18.84
N ASP A 19 -16.63 5.33 -19.48
CA ASP A 19 -15.53 5.71 -20.35
C ASP A 19 -14.56 6.62 -19.58
N PHE A 20 -13.39 6.07 -19.24
CA PHE A 20 -12.35 6.77 -18.47
C PHE A 20 -11.10 6.99 -19.32
N THR A 21 -10.43 8.12 -19.07
CA THR A 21 -9.06 8.33 -19.54
C THR A 21 -8.11 8.16 -18.36
N LEU A 22 -7.27 7.14 -18.41
CA LEU A 22 -6.29 6.85 -17.38
C LEU A 22 -5.15 7.89 -17.39
N ARG A 23 -4.37 7.97 -16.33
CA ARG A 23 -3.20 8.87 -16.22
C ARG A 23 -2.19 8.67 -17.37
N SER A 24 -2.09 7.45 -17.90
CA SER A 24 -1.27 7.10 -19.07
C SER A 24 -1.84 7.62 -20.40
N GLY A 25 -3.03 8.24 -20.42
CA GLY A 25 -3.76 8.63 -21.63
C GLY A 25 -4.58 7.49 -22.26
N ARG A 26 -4.44 6.25 -21.83
CA ARG A 26 -5.22 5.10 -22.31
C ARG A 26 -6.70 5.26 -21.95
N LYS A 27 -7.58 4.85 -22.88
CA LYS A 27 -9.01 4.70 -22.61
C LYS A 27 -9.27 3.39 -21.88
N SER A 28 -10.19 3.44 -20.89
CA SER A 28 -10.63 2.27 -20.14
C SER A 28 -12.13 2.30 -19.97
N LYS A 29 -12.77 1.14 -20.00
CA LYS A 29 -14.19 0.96 -19.70
C LYS A 29 -14.48 0.83 -18.21
N TYR A 30 -13.45 0.82 -17.38
CA TYR A 30 -13.57 0.82 -15.94
C TYR A 30 -12.48 1.68 -15.29
N TYR A 31 -12.75 2.12 -14.08
CA TYR A 31 -11.81 2.80 -13.20
C TYR A 31 -11.90 2.18 -11.80
N LEU A 32 -10.77 1.89 -11.21
CA LEU A 32 -10.69 1.35 -9.85
C LEU A 32 -10.36 2.50 -8.90
N ASP A 33 -11.39 2.99 -8.19
CA ASP A 33 -11.27 4.09 -7.24
C ASP A 33 -10.91 3.55 -5.84
N LYS A 34 -9.64 3.63 -5.49
CA LYS A 34 -9.10 3.14 -4.23
C LYS A 34 -9.72 3.80 -2.99
N TYR A 35 -9.99 5.09 -3.05
CA TYR A 35 -10.55 5.81 -1.90
C TYR A 35 -11.94 5.32 -1.51
N ARG A 36 -12.67 4.70 -2.44
CA ARG A 36 -13.97 4.14 -2.15
C ARG A 36 -13.91 2.90 -1.26
N PHE A 37 -12.87 2.07 -1.35
CA PHE A 37 -12.69 0.97 -0.42
C PHE A 37 -11.91 1.37 0.84
N GLU A 38 -10.94 2.29 0.73
CA GLU A 38 -10.13 2.77 1.84
C GLU A 38 -10.91 3.60 2.88
N THR A 39 -12.12 4.02 2.55
CA THR A 39 -13.02 4.77 3.45
C THR A 39 -14.14 3.93 4.01
N GLN A 40 -14.16 2.60 3.74
CA GLN A 40 -15.16 1.67 4.29
C GLN A 40 -14.59 0.98 5.54
N PRO A 41 -15.21 1.16 6.72
CA PRO A 41 -14.67 0.60 7.96
C PRO A 41 -14.66 -0.94 7.97
N ASP A 42 -15.66 -1.59 7.36
CA ASP A 42 -15.73 -3.04 7.22
C ASP A 42 -14.55 -3.59 6.40
N ILE A 43 -14.21 -2.94 5.31
CA ILE A 43 -13.08 -3.31 4.45
C ILE A 43 -11.76 -3.03 5.16
N LEU A 44 -11.59 -1.84 5.73
CA LEU A 44 -10.35 -1.45 6.42
C LEU A 44 -10.01 -2.40 7.57
N MET A 45 -11.00 -2.82 8.36
CA MET A 45 -10.78 -3.78 9.44
C MET A 45 -10.26 -5.11 8.92
N GLU A 46 -10.81 -5.64 7.84
CA GLU A 46 -10.36 -6.92 7.27
C GLU A 46 -8.98 -6.78 6.60
N LEU A 47 -8.74 -5.71 5.85
CA LEU A 47 -7.42 -5.42 5.28
C LEU A 47 -6.35 -5.27 6.37
N GLY A 48 -6.67 -4.60 7.48
CA GLY A 48 -5.78 -4.49 8.64
C GLY A 48 -5.36 -5.86 9.19
N LYS A 49 -6.30 -6.79 9.34
CA LYS A 49 -6.02 -8.17 9.76
C LYS A 49 -5.17 -8.93 8.75
N MET A 50 -5.46 -8.77 7.45
CA MET A 50 -4.67 -9.41 6.40
C MET A 50 -3.23 -8.88 6.40
N PHE A 51 -3.03 -7.57 6.51
CA PHE A 51 -1.68 -7.00 6.64
C PHE A 51 -0.97 -7.49 7.91
N ALA A 52 -1.69 -7.59 9.03
CA ALA A 52 -1.12 -8.08 10.28
C ALA A 52 -0.55 -9.51 10.15
N ALA A 53 -1.13 -10.36 9.30
CA ALA A 53 -0.61 -11.68 9.01
C ALA A 53 0.76 -11.68 8.28
N HIS A 54 1.12 -10.57 7.62
CA HIS A 54 2.44 -10.37 6.99
C HIS A 54 3.48 -9.76 7.93
N ILE A 55 3.08 -9.35 9.15
CA ILE A 55 3.95 -8.68 10.11
C ILE A 55 4.57 -9.72 11.05
N THR A 56 5.82 -10.06 10.76
CA THR A 56 6.61 -10.99 11.57
C THR A 56 7.25 -10.27 12.78
N PRO A 57 7.72 -10.99 13.82
CA PRO A 57 8.30 -10.37 15.02
C PRO A 57 9.49 -9.44 14.75
N ASP A 58 10.25 -9.67 13.68
CA ASP A 58 11.39 -8.85 13.25
C ASP A 58 11.00 -7.53 12.56
N ILE A 59 9.72 -7.30 12.31
CA ILE A 59 9.23 -6.02 11.78
C ILE A 59 8.93 -5.07 12.95
N ASP A 60 9.55 -3.89 12.91
CA ASP A 60 9.41 -2.85 13.93
C ASP A 60 8.34 -1.82 13.59
N ARG A 61 8.19 -1.48 12.30
CA ARG A 61 7.30 -0.41 11.81
C ARG A 61 6.52 -0.82 10.58
N ILE A 62 5.36 -0.18 10.42
CA ILE A 62 4.54 -0.27 9.22
C ILE A 62 4.61 1.07 8.50
N ALA A 63 5.01 1.10 7.24
CA ALA A 63 5.07 2.32 6.45
C ALA A 63 3.91 2.40 5.46
N GLY A 64 3.25 3.57 5.42
CA GLY A 64 2.21 3.88 4.44
C GLY A 64 2.58 5.13 3.64
N PRO A 65 2.88 5.02 2.34
CA PRO A 65 3.03 6.18 1.47
C PRO A 65 1.73 6.97 1.31
N GLU A 66 1.85 8.30 1.32
CA GLU A 66 0.66 9.16 1.14
C GLU A 66 0.09 9.04 -0.27
N LEU A 67 -1.21 9.19 -0.49
CA LEU A 67 -2.24 9.37 0.55
C LEU A 67 -2.95 8.03 0.87
N GLY A 68 -3.18 7.17 -0.10
CA GLY A 68 -4.02 5.98 -0.01
C GLY A 68 -3.51 4.94 0.99
N ALA A 69 -2.20 4.76 1.12
CA ALA A 69 -1.67 3.78 2.07
C ALA A 69 -1.69 4.25 3.54
N VAL A 70 -2.00 5.52 3.82
CA VAL A 70 -2.09 6.03 5.20
C VAL A 70 -3.19 5.34 6.00
N PRO A 71 -4.45 5.24 5.54
CA PRO A 71 -5.49 4.51 6.27
C PRO A 71 -5.18 3.00 6.39
N LEU A 72 -4.54 2.41 5.38
CA LEU A 72 -4.13 1.00 5.40
C LEU A 72 -3.06 0.73 6.46
N ALA A 73 -2.04 1.60 6.54
CA ALA A 73 -1.00 1.50 7.57
C ALA A 73 -1.57 1.70 8.98
N ALA A 74 -2.53 2.62 9.15
CA ALA A 74 -3.22 2.81 10.42
C ALA A 74 -4.04 1.56 10.80
N ALA A 75 -4.78 0.97 9.87
CA ALA A 75 -5.55 -0.25 10.11
C ALA A 75 -4.63 -1.44 10.45
N ALA A 76 -3.51 -1.60 9.73
CA ALA A 76 -2.52 -2.63 10.01
C ALA A 76 -1.85 -2.43 11.39
N ALA A 77 -1.57 -1.19 11.78
CA ALA A 77 -1.02 -0.85 13.09
C ALA A 77 -1.99 -1.23 14.22
N MET A 78 -3.27 -0.90 14.06
CA MET A 78 -4.31 -1.26 15.03
C MET A 78 -4.48 -2.78 15.15
N ALA A 79 -4.42 -3.51 14.05
CA ALA A 79 -4.60 -4.96 14.03
C ALA A 79 -3.37 -5.73 14.57
N SER A 80 -2.15 -5.21 14.37
CA SER A 80 -0.90 -5.90 14.75
C SER A 80 -0.30 -5.40 16.07
N GLY A 81 -0.69 -4.22 16.55
CA GLY A 81 -0.05 -3.54 17.68
C GLY A 81 1.33 -2.94 17.35
N LYS A 82 1.77 -2.96 16.09
CA LYS A 82 3.02 -2.32 15.66
C LYS A 82 2.79 -0.86 15.26
N PRO A 83 3.69 0.06 15.61
CA PRO A 83 3.52 1.47 15.25
C PRO A 83 3.71 1.72 13.75
N ALA A 84 3.01 2.74 13.24
CA ALA A 84 3.10 3.15 11.83
C ALA A 84 3.95 4.41 11.65
N ILE A 85 4.50 4.57 10.45
CA ILE A 85 5.09 5.78 9.91
C ILE A 85 4.47 6.08 8.54
N PHE A 86 4.43 7.35 8.15
CA PHE A 86 3.86 7.76 6.87
C PHE A 86 4.92 8.43 6.01
N ILE A 87 4.93 8.08 4.73
CA ILE A 87 5.92 8.57 3.78
C ILE A 87 5.26 9.62 2.88
N ARG A 88 5.80 10.83 2.88
CA ARG A 88 5.33 11.92 2.03
C ARG A 88 5.96 11.82 0.65
N ASN A 89 5.20 12.18 -0.37
CA ASN A 89 5.72 12.25 -1.74
C ASN A 89 6.81 13.34 -1.90
N GLN A 90 6.71 14.40 -1.10
CA GLN A 90 7.67 15.51 -1.10
C GLN A 90 8.08 15.89 0.33
N LYS A 91 9.28 16.44 0.47
CA LYS A 91 9.72 17.03 1.73
C LYS A 91 8.85 18.23 2.09
N LYS A 92 8.65 18.45 3.39
CA LYS A 92 8.02 19.69 3.87
C LYS A 92 8.93 20.87 3.62
N ASP A 93 8.37 21.99 3.17
CA ASP A 93 9.07 23.27 3.05
C ASP A 93 9.12 24.03 4.39
N TYR A 94 8.49 23.48 5.45
CA TYR A 94 8.36 24.08 6.78
C TYR A 94 8.50 23.02 7.89
N GLY A 95 8.79 23.50 9.11
CA GLY A 95 8.93 22.63 10.28
C GLY A 95 10.18 21.76 10.23
N SER A 96 10.03 20.45 10.41
CA SER A 96 11.16 19.51 10.48
C SER A 96 11.83 19.19 9.14
N ASN A 97 11.32 19.69 8.03
CA ASN A 97 11.78 19.37 6.65
C ASN A 97 11.91 17.84 6.40
N LYS A 98 11.07 17.05 7.05
CA LYS A 98 11.11 15.58 6.97
C LYS A 98 10.17 15.06 5.90
N GLN A 99 10.56 13.96 5.28
CA GLN A 99 9.72 13.21 4.34
C GLN A 99 9.02 12.03 5.01
N ILE A 100 9.45 11.62 6.20
CA ILE A 100 8.84 10.56 7.00
C ILE A 100 8.20 11.18 8.24
N GLU A 101 6.93 10.90 8.44
CA GLU A 101 6.15 11.31 9.60
C GLU A 101 6.00 10.15 10.59
N GLY A 102 6.06 10.45 11.88
CA GLY A 102 6.02 9.47 12.95
C GLY A 102 7.37 9.32 13.66
N VAL A 103 7.42 8.38 14.59
CA VAL A 103 8.62 8.11 15.41
C VAL A 103 9.25 6.82 14.90
N PHE A 104 10.55 6.85 14.66
CA PHE A 104 11.34 5.68 14.27
C PHE A 104 12.80 5.84 14.71
N ASN A 105 13.56 4.75 14.75
CA ASN A 105 14.99 4.74 15.04
C ASN A 105 15.76 4.13 13.86
N PRO A 106 16.97 4.62 13.56
CA PRO A 106 17.85 3.99 12.57
C PRO A 106 18.09 2.52 12.89
N GLY A 107 18.12 1.69 11.84
CA GLY A 107 18.31 0.25 11.96
C GLY A 107 17.03 -0.58 12.14
N GLU A 108 15.88 0.05 12.45
CA GLU A 108 14.59 -0.63 12.50
C GLU A 108 14.17 -1.20 11.14
N THR A 109 13.44 -2.29 11.20
CA THR A 109 12.92 -3.02 10.02
C THR A 109 11.47 -2.65 9.75
N VAL A 110 11.15 -2.39 8.48
CA VAL A 110 9.86 -1.84 8.04
C VAL A 110 9.22 -2.75 7.00
N ILE A 111 7.89 -2.94 7.13
CA ILE A 111 7.03 -3.40 6.05
C ILE A 111 6.34 -2.20 5.42
N ILE A 112 6.28 -2.13 4.09
CA ILE A 112 5.50 -1.11 3.38
C ILE A 112 4.17 -1.73 2.97
N VAL A 113 3.08 -1.05 3.30
CA VAL A 113 1.73 -1.38 2.79
C VAL A 113 1.34 -0.36 1.73
N GLU A 114 0.64 -0.81 0.68
CA GLU A 114 0.25 0.05 -0.43
C GLU A 114 -1.16 -0.33 -0.94
N ASP A 115 -1.83 0.59 -1.57
CA ASP A 115 -3.20 0.42 -2.04
C ASP A 115 -3.28 -0.38 -3.36
N ILE A 116 -2.93 0.23 -4.48
CA ILE A 116 -3.01 -0.37 -5.81
C ILE A 116 -1.65 -0.29 -6.50
N MET A 117 -1.15 -1.43 -6.90
CA MET A 117 0.10 -1.56 -7.64
C MET A 117 -0.16 -1.60 -9.14
N THR A 118 0.35 -0.60 -9.86
CA THR A 118 0.40 -0.59 -11.34
C THR A 118 1.78 -1.03 -11.82
N THR A 119 2.73 -0.11 -11.82
CA THR A 119 4.14 -0.38 -12.18
C THR A 119 5.06 -0.48 -10.98
N GLY A 120 4.60 -0.12 -9.78
CA GLY A 120 5.40 -0.17 -8.56
C GLY A 120 6.45 0.94 -8.38
N GLY A 121 6.56 1.88 -9.34
CA GLY A 121 7.60 2.91 -9.29
C GLY A 121 7.52 3.80 -8.04
N GLN A 122 6.32 4.23 -7.65
CA GLN A 122 6.14 5.11 -6.48
C GLN A 122 6.53 4.41 -5.17
N VAL A 123 6.17 3.15 -5.00
CA VAL A 123 6.53 2.41 -3.79
C VAL A 123 8.02 2.11 -3.71
N VAL A 124 8.69 1.90 -4.83
CA VAL A 124 10.16 1.76 -4.89
C VAL A 124 10.83 3.07 -4.45
N GLU A 125 10.34 4.23 -4.86
CA GLU A 125 10.87 5.52 -4.39
C GLU A 125 10.60 5.74 -2.88
N ALA A 126 9.44 5.31 -2.39
CA ALA A 126 9.15 5.32 -0.95
C ALA A 126 10.12 4.41 -0.17
N ALA A 127 10.40 3.22 -0.69
CA ALA A 127 11.37 2.29 -0.09
C ALA A 127 12.77 2.90 -0.01
N LYS A 128 13.25 3.54 -1.08
CA LYS A 128 14.54 4.26 -1.08
C LYS A 128 14.56 5.41 -0.06
N THR A 129 13.44 6.14 0.08
CA THR A 129 13.31 7.20 1.10
C THR A 129 13.44 6.64 2.52
N ILE A 130 12.83 5.50 2.77
CA ILE A 130 12.91 4.79 4.06
C ILE A 130 14.36 4.36 4.33
N GLU A 131 15.04 3.76 3.36
CA GLU A 131 16.42 3.30 3.49
C GLU A 131 17.40 4.46 3.66
N ALA A 132 17.18 5.58 2.96
CA ALA A 132 17.97 6.80 3.13
C ALA A 132 17.86 7.40 4.55
N ALA A 133 16.77 7.10 5.27
CA ALA A 133 16.60 7.47 6.68
C ALA A 133 17.24 6.47 7.67
N GLY A 134 17.92 5.45 7.17
CA GLY A 134 18.62 4.44 7.97
C GLY A 134 17.75 3.25 8.41
N LEU A 135 16.56 3.10 7.86
CA LEU A 135 15.66 1.97 8.09
C LEU A 135 15.93 0.85 7.08
N LYS A 136 15.39 -0.34 7.34
CA LYS A 136 15.52 -1.51 6.46
C LYS A 136 14.14 -1.92 5.95
N VAL A 137 13.96 -2.00 4.64
CA VAL A 137 12.71 -2.47 4.05
C VAL A 137 12.73 -4.00 3.97
N ARG A 138 11.83 -4.66 4.71
CA ARG A 138 11.72 -6.12 4.74
C ARG A 138 10.96 -6.66 3.54
N LYS A 139 9.81 -6.05 3.26
CA LYS A 139 8.96 -6.35 2.11
C LYS A 139 7.93 -5.26 1.85
N ILE A 140 7.31 -5.34 0.71
CA ILE A 140 6.22 -4.49 0.24
C ILE A 140 4.99 -5.37 0.04
N VAL A 141 3.84 -4.97 0.59
CA VAL A 141 2.57 -5.68 0.43
C VAL A 141 1.51 -4.74 -0.10
N GLY A 142 1.00 -5.01 -1.30
CA GLY A 142 -0.09 -4.24 -1.91
C GLY A 142 -1.47 -4.84 -1.63
N VAL A 143 -2.52 -4.02 -1.57
CA VAL A 143 -3.89 -4.56 -1.53
C VAL A 143 -4.22 -5.21 -2.87
N ILE A 144 -4.03 -4.50 -3.98
CA ILE A 144 -4.38 -4.98 -5.33
C ILE A 144 -3.19 -4.85 -6.27
N ASP A 145 -2.71 -5.96 -6.80
CA ASP A 145 -1.79 -5.97 -7.94
C ASP A 145 -2.61 -5.95 -9.24
N ARG A 146 -2.40 -4.93 -10.06
CA ARG A 146 -3.05 -4.79 -11.37
C ARG A 146 -2.45 -5.66 -12.46
N LEU A 147 -1.36 -6.38 -12.14
CA LEU A 147 -0.61 -7.21 -13.09
C LEU A 147 -0.06 -6.38 -14.29
N GLU A 148 0.36 -5.16 -14.02
CA GLU A 148 0.91 -4.21 -15.01
C GLU A 148 2.43 -4.01 -14.85
N GLY A 149 3.14 -5.00 -14.31
CA GLY A 149 4.61 -5.00 -14.18
C GLY A 149 5.15 -4.58 -12.82
N ALA A 150 4.28 -4.44 -11.80
CA ALA A 150 4.73 -4.04 -10.46
C ALA A 150 5.70 -5.04 -9.84
N ARG A 151 5.41 -6.34 -9.96
CA ARG A 151 6.25 -7.40 -9.41
C ARG A 151 7.66 -7.35 -9.98
N GLU A 152 7.77 -7.31 -11.30
CA GLU A 152 9.05 -7.30 -12.00
C GLU A 152 9.89 -6.06 -11.62
N ASN A 153 9.26 -4.91 -11.51
CA ASN A 153 9.94 -3.66 -11.17
C ASN A 153 10.37 -3.62 -9.70
N ILE A 154 9.53 -4.07 -8.78
CA ILE A 154 9.83 -4.07 -7.34
C ILE A 154 10.90 -5.10 -7.01
N GLU A 155 10.75 -6.34 -7.52
CA GLU A 155 11.74 -7.41 -7.33
C GLU A 155 13.06 -7.09 -8.05
N GLY A 156 13.00 -6.49 -9.24
CA GLY A 156 14.17 -5.98 -9.97
C GLY A 156 14.93 -4.86 -9.22
N ALA A 157 14.24 -4.10 -8.37
CA ALA A 157 14.84 -3.12 -7.47
C ALA A 157 15.40 -3.74 -6.17
N GLY A 158 15.26 -5.05 -5.97
CA GLY A 158 15.80 -5.79 -4.82
C GLY A 158 14.84 -5.95 -3.64
N TYR A 159 13.55 -5.64 -3.80
CA TYR A 159 12.56 -5.76 -2.74
C TYR A 159 11.68 -7.00 -2.91
N VAL A 160 11.27 -7.61 -1.80
CA VAL A 160 10.25 -8.66 -1.79
C VAL A 160 8.88 -8.02 -1.97
N PHE A 161 8.08 -8.55 -2.91
CA PHE A 161 6.73 -8.07 -3.17
C PHE A 161 5.68 -9.16 -3.02
N GLU A 162 4.61 -8.83 -2.31
CA GLU A 162 3.40 -9.65 -2.17
C GLU A 162 2.16 -8.77 -2.39
N SER A 163 1.04 -9.37 -2.78
CA SER A 163 -0.25 -8.69 -2.87
C SER A 163 -1.35 -9.51 -2.20
N LEU A 164 -2.31 -8.83 -1.58
CA LEU A 164 -3.46 -9.48 -0.96
C LEU A 164 -4.43 -10.00 -2.04
N PHE A 165 -4.59 -9.22 -3.10
CA PHE A 165 -5.44 -9.51 -4.25
C PHE A 165 -4.76 -9.12 -5.55
N THR A 166 -5.30 -9.63 -6.64
CA THR A 166 -5.04 -9.20 -8.01
C THR A 166 -6.32 -8.69 -8.66
N THR A 167 -6.24 -8.04 -9.81
CA THR A 167 -7.42 -7.67 -10.59
C THR A 167 -8.31 -8.86 -10.93
N LYS A 168 -7.71 -10.05 -11.11
CA LYS A 168 -8.46 -11.30 -11.36
C LYS A 168 -9.36 -11.70 -10.18
N ASP A 169 -8.93 -11.46 -8.94
CA ASP A 169 -9.74 -11.74 -7.74
C ASP A 169 -10.97 -10.82 -7.67
N LEU A 170 -10.90 -9.64 -8.31
CA LEU A 170 -12.00 -8.68 -8.40
C LEU A 170 -12.89 -8.89 -9.65
N GLY A 171 -12.54 -9.85 -10.52
CA GLY A 171 -13.29 -10.14 -11.74
C GLY A 171 -12.99 -9.19 -12.91
N ILE A 172 -11.83 -8.54 -12.96
CA ILE A 172 -11.37 -7.59 -14.00
C ILE A 172 -9.99 -7.94 -14.53
#